data_b3e9e152b4ad943ec23c67e3cff70ed4
#
_entry.id   b3e9e152b4ad943ec23c67e3cff70ed4
#
_cell.length_a   1.000
_cell.length_b   1.000
_cell.length_c   1.000
_cell.angle_alpha   90.00
_cell.angle_beta   90.00
_cell.angle_gamma   90.00
#
_symmetry.space_group_name_H-M   'P 1'
#
loop_
_entity.id
_entity.type
_entity.pdbx_description
1 polymer ?
#
loop_
_entity_poly.entity_id
_entity_poly.type
_entity_poly.pdbx_seq_one_letter_code
_entity_poly.pdbx_strand_id
1 'polypeptide(L)'
;MAVLLNINKFNYPFTLKQKSFLENFFKFAPPYIQTVLMLRSYKKGSRLVAAGDSCAHVYILLKGRLEAVEEHVANIPYHFTEIRALDIVGDYEFFTEKQPRLVTLTTLEDSLCLVIPAAEYMTWLQSDSHALFLRSCMIITQLVAQAQFQRQNLFADNRTRMLVFLKEQVTPAVNDSTHTENSNGNPKPGSVYPIRIPFTRPEIAAHLGCSVRTVNRTVQELVDEEIIHLNKGKIWISEKQASTFL
;
A
#
# COMPACT_ATOMS: atom_id res chain seq x y z
N MET A 1 16.71 -30.88 1.77
CA MET A 1 15.60 -30.75 2.73
C MET A 1 15.24 -29.27 2.84
N ALA A 2 14.00 -28.89 2.56
CA ALA A 2 13.52 -27.54 2.83
C ALA A 2 13.52 -27.31 4.35
N VAL A 3 14.19 -26.27 4.82
CA VAL A 3 14.20 -25.89 6.23
C VAL A 3 13.12 -24.84 6.41
N LEU A 4 12.11 -25.12 7.23
CA LEU A 4 11.08 -24.15 7.58
C LEU A 4 11.73 -22.86 8.08
N LEU A 5 11.25 -21.73 7.60
CA LEU A 5 11.73 -20.42 8.05
C LEU A 5 11.60 -20.28 9.57
N ASN A 6 12.74 -20.14 10.25
CA ASN A 6 12.74 -19.89 11.68
C ASN A 6 12.40 -18.43 11.98
N ILE A 7 11.10 -18.10 12.01
CA ILE A 7 10.61 -16.75 12.30
C ILE A 7 10.89 -16.33 13.75
N ASN A 8 11.11 -17.28 14.66
CA ASN A 8 11.40 -16.97 16.07
C ASN A 8 12.76 -16.28 16.27
N LYS A 9 13.68 -16.42 15.29
CA LYS A 9 14.98 -15.72 15.35
C LYS A 9 14.86 -14.19 15.40
N PHE A 10 13.74 -13.64 14.94
CA PHE A 10 13.54 -12.19 14.88
C PHE A 10 13.01 -11.59 16.19
N ASN A 11 12.67 -12.42 17.20
CA ASN A 11 12.09 -11.97 18.47
C ASN A 11 10.97 -10.93 18.31
N TYR A 12 10.07 -11.17 17.33
CA TYR A 12 8.95 -10.30 16.99
C TYR A 12 7.64 -11.09 17.06
N PRO A 13 6.56 -10.54 17.66
CA PRO A 13 5.26 -11.21 17.77
C PRO A 13 4.49 -11.11 16.45
N PHE A 14 4.86 -11.93 15.46
CA PHE A 14 4.14 -12.00 14.20
C PHE A 14 2.70 -12.41 14.39
N THR A 15 1.77 -11.75 13.69
CA THR A 15 0.37 -12.16 13.61
C THR A 15 0.23 -13.49 12.86
N LEU A 16 -0.90 -14.18 13.04
CA LEU A 16 -1.18 -15.42 12.31
C LEU A 16 -1.10 -15.24 10.79
N LYS A 17 -1.61 -14.11 10.29
CA LYS A 17 -1.59 -13.78 8.86
C LYS A 17 -0.17 -13.60 8.34
N GLN A 18 0.68 -12.90 9.09
CA GLN A 18 2.10 -12.74 8.75
C GLN A 18 2.86 -14.07 8.76
N LYS A 19 2.62 -14.91 9.77
CA LYS A 19 3.22 -16.26 9.86
C LYS A 19 2.83 -17.10 8.67
N SER A 20 1.54 -17.23 8.39
CA SER A 20 1.03 -18.01 7.26
C SER A 20 1.61 -17.54 5.92
N PHE A 21 1.69 -16.23 5.70
CA PHE A 21 2.30 -15.66 4.50
C PHE A 21 3.78 -16.05 4.39
N LEU A 22 4.56 -15.84 5.46
CA LEU A 22 5.99 -16.13 5.47
C LEU A 22 6.26 -17.64 5.31
N GLU A 23 5.54 -18.49 6.04
CA GLU A 23 5.67 -19.95 5.96
C GLU A 23 5.34 -20.47 4.57
N ASN A 24 4.32 -19.92 3.92
CA ASN A 24 3.97 -20.29 2.55
C ASN A 24 5.01 -19.81 1.53
N PHE A 25 5.40 -18.53 1.61
CA PHE A 25 6.33 -17.95 0.63
C PHE A 25 7.74 -18.56 0.73
N PHE A 26 8.23 -18.79 1.95
CA PHE A 26 9.56 -19.38 2.20
C PHE A 26 9.55 -20.90 2.34
N LYS A 27 8.49 -21.58 1.95
CA LYS A 27 8.28 -23.03 2.18
C LYS A 27 9.44 -23.90 1.70
N PHE A 28 10.04 -23.57 0.56
CA PHE A 28 11.14 -24.31 -0.03
C PHE A 28 12.42 -23.47 -0.14
N ALA A 29 12.48 -22.35 0.59
CA ALA A 29 13.65 -21.50 0.58
C ALA A 29 14.88 -22.23 1.09
N PRO A 30 16.04 -22.10 0.41
CA PRO A 30 17.27 -22.74 0.83
C PRO A 30 17.77 -22.14 2.17
N PRO A 31 18.52 -22.92 2.97
CA PRO A 31 18.94 -22.49 4.31
C PRO A 31 19.69 -21.16 4.35
N TYR A 32 20.47 -20.84 3.31
CA TYR A 32 21.23 -19.59 3.27
C TYR A 32 20.34 -18.35 3.28
N ILE A 33 19.12 -18.42 2.72
CA ILE A 33 18.17 -17.30 2.77
C ILE A 33 17.88 -16.88 4.22
N GLN A 34 17.77 -17.85 5.13
CA GLN A 34 17.55 -17.53 6.54
C GLN A 34 18.69 -16.72 7.17
N THR A 35 19.91 -16.87 6.70
CA THR A 35 21.08 -16.17 7.25
C THR A 35 21.15 -14.72 6.80
N VAL A 36 20.62 -14.39 5.63
CA VAL A 36 20.69 -13.06 5.02
C VAL A 36 19.43 -12.22 5.30
N LEU A 37 18.35 -12.83 5.80
CA LEU A 37 17.12 -12.13 6.15
C LEU A 37 17.32 -11.22 7.36
N MET A 38 16.92 -9.96 7.21
CA MET A 38 16.97 -8.94 8.26
C MET A 38 15.58 -8.35 8.52
N LEU A 39 15.15 -8.28 9.77
CA LEU A 39 13.93 -7.56 10.15
C LEU A 39 14.29 -6.11 10.47
N ARG A 40 13.65 -5.15 9.80
CA ARG A 40 13.91 -3.72 9.98
C ARG A 40 12.62 -2.93 10.16
N SER A 41 12.63 -2.00 11.12
CA SER A 41 11.55 -1.04 11.35
C SER A 41 11.91 0.31 10.73
N TYR A 42 10.92 0.96 10.15
CA TYR A 42 11.03 2.27 9.52
C TYR A 42 9.97 3.20 10.10
N LYS A 43 10.37 4.41 10.47
CA LYS A 43 9.43 5.43 10.93
C LYS A 43 8.66 6.04 9.77
N LYS A 44 7.47 6.55 10.05
CA LYS A 44 6.69 7.34 9.07
C LYS A 44 7.58 8.40 8.42
N GLY A 45 7.49 8.53 7.09
CA GLY A 45 8.29 9.45 6.28
C GLY A 45 9.71 8.94 5.97
N SER A 46 10.08 7.72 6.38
CA SER A 46 11.36 7.12 6.00
C SER A 46 11.35 6.74 4.51
N ARG A 47 12.39 7.11 3.80
CA ARG A 47 12.62 6.67 2.42
C ARG A 47 13.38 5.34 2.45
N LEU A 48 12.75 4.28 1.92
CA LEU A 48 13.35 2.96 1.82
C LEU A 48 14.29 2.87 0.62
N VAL A 49 13.88 3.50 -0.47
CA VAL A 49 14.53 3.47 -1.77
C VAL A 49 14.34 4.82 -2.43
N ALA A 50 15.33 5.33 -3.15
CA ALA A 50 15.18 6.49 -4.02
C ALA A 50 15.25 6.07 -5.50
N ALA A 51 14.50 6.75 -6.35
CA ALA A 51 14.69 6.67 -7.80
C ALA A 51 16.14 6.98 -8.15
N GLY A 52 16.73 6.18 -9.03
CA GLY A 52 18.15 6.29 -9.38
C GLY A 52 19.10 5.50 -8.48
N ASP A 53 18.67 5.01 -7.32
CA ASP A 53 19.50 4.15 -6.46
C ASP A 53 19.77 2.78 -7.11
N SER A 54 20.82 2.08 -6.63
CA SER A 54 21.08 0.69 -6.99
C SER A 54 20.03 -0.25 -6.38
N CYS A 55 19.70 -1.32 -7.09
CA CYS A 55 18.75 -2.33 -6.65
C CYS A 55 19.38 -3.32 -5.64
N ALA A 56 19.89 -2.82 -4.50
CA ALA A 56 20.63 -3.64 -3.53
C ALA A 56 19.77 -4.57 -2.69
N HIS A 57 18.51 -4.22 -2.43
CA HIS A 57 17.64 -4.96 -1.52
C HIS A 57 16.22 -5.11 -2.06
N VAL A 58 15.57 -6.21 -1.66
CA VAL A 58 14.14 -6.48 -1.80
C VAL A 58 13.51 -6.42 -0.41
N TYR A 59 12.32 -5.86 -0.32
CA TYR A 59 11.61 -5.62 0.94
C TYR A 59 10.27 -6.35 0.93
N ILE A 60 10.02 -7.16 1.95
CA ILE A 60 8.70 -7.74 2.22
C ILE A 60 8.05 -6.90 3.32
N LEU A 61 7.03 -6.14 2.97
CA LEU A 61 6.30 -5.28 3.90
C LEU A 61 5.39 -6.13 4.79
N LEU A 62 5.72 -6.26 6.07
CA LEU A 62 4.97 -7.06 7.04
C LEU A 62 3.90 -6.24 7.77
N LYS A 63 4.17 -4.95 8.00
CA LYS A 63 3.27 -4.02 8.66
C LYS A 63 3.50 -2.63 8.09
N GLY A 64 2.43 -1.82 8.02
CA GLY A 64 2.49 -0.46 7.55
C GLY A 64 2.05 -0.29 6.11
N ARG A 65 2.30 0.90 5.56
CA ARG A 65 1.98 1.29 4.19
C ARG A 65 3.12 2.08 3.59
N LEU A 66 3.39 1.83 2.32
CA LEU A 66 4.38 2.57 1.54
C LEU A 66 3.68 3.30 0.39
N GLU A 67 4.29 4.38 -0.02
CA GLU A 67 3.93 5.13 -1.20
C GLU A 67 5.05 4.98 -2.23
N ALA A 68 4.69 4.65 -3.46
CA ALA A 68 5.59 4.65 -4.60
C ALA A 68 5.35 5.92 -5.42
N VAL A 69 6.39 6.72 -5.59
CA VAL A 69 6.36 7.98 -6.35
C VAL A 69 7.35 7.89 -7.51
N GLU A 70 6.87 8.13 -8.71
CA GLU A 70 7.71 8.32 -9.89
C GLU A 70 7.93 9.82 -10.11
N GLU A 71 9.19 10.24 -10.23
CA GLU A 71 9.55 11.62 -10.54
C GLU A 71 9.47 11.83 -12.06
N HIS A 72 8.43 12.50 -12.54
CA HIS A 72 8.27 12.79 -13.95
C HIS A 72 9.07 14.02 -14.42
N VAL A 73 9.33 14.04 -15.74
CA VAL A 73 10.09 15.04 -16.51
C VAL A 73 9.68 16.51 -16.28
N ALA A 74 8.53 16.76 -15.62
CA ALA A 74 8.02 18.11 -15.32
C ALA A 74 8.06 18.47 -13.83
N ASN A 75 8.84 17.77 -13.00
CA ASN A 75 8.88 17.97 -11.54
C ASN A 75 7.51 17.86 -10.82
N ILE A 76 6.55 17.19 -11.44
CA ILE A 76 5.28 16.88 -10.81
C ILE A 76 5.37 15.41 -10.35
N PRO A 77 5.42 15.15 -9.03
CA PRO A 77 5.46 13.79 -8.54
C PRO A 77 4.17 13.08 -8.94
N TYR A 78 4.31 11.96 -9.62
CA TYR A 78 3.18 11.07 -9.92
C TYR A 78 3.12 9.97 -8.85
N HIS A 79 2.07 9.99 -8.03
CA HIS A 79 1.81 8.95 -7.06
C HIS A 79 1.37 7.68 -7.78
N PHE A 80 2.30 6.74 -7.91
CA PHE A 80 2.08 5.55 -8.72
C PHE A 80 1.14 4.55 -8.04
N THR A 81 1.37 4.25 -6.77
CA THR A 81 0.54 3.31 -6.01
C THR A 81 0.83 3.36 -4.50
N GLU A 82 -0.18 3.02 -3.71
CA GLU A 82 -0.03 2.70 -2.30
C GLU A 82 0.18 1.19 -2.15
N ILE A 83 1.24 0.81 -1.42
CA ILE A 83 1.61 -0.57 -1.15
C ILE A 83 1.24 -0.88 0.29
N ARG A 84 0.50 -1.96 0.51
CA ARG A 84 0.01 -2.39 1.83
C ARG A 84 0.72 -3.64 2.30
N ALA A 85 0.60 -3.92 3.61
CA ALA A 85 1.22 -5.08 4.24
C ALA A 85 0.86 -6.41 3.58
N LEU A 86 1.85 -7.28 3.61
CA LEU A 86 2.03 -8.56 2.96
C LEU A 86 2.25 -8.45 1.46
N ASP A 87 3.00 -7.42 1.07
CA ASP A 87 3.48 -7.25 -0.29
C ASP A 87 5.01 -7.21 -0.36
N ILE A 88 5.55 -7.40 -1.57
CA ILE A 88 6.98 -7.43 -1.86
C ILE A 88 7.31 -6.28 -2.82
N VAL A 89 8.36 -5.54 -2.52
CA VAL A 89 8.79 -4.39 -3.32
C VAL A 89 10.30 -4.39 -3.54
N GLY A 90 10.72 -3.80 -4.64
CA GLY A 90 12.13 -3.65 -4.97
C GLY A 90 12.70 -4.81 -5.78
N ASP A 91 11.84 -5.60 -6.43
CA ASP A 91 12.24 -6.68 -7.32
C ASP A 91 11.77 -6.49 -8.78
N TYR A 92 10.91 -5.52 -9.07
CA TYR A 92 10.39 -5.29 -10.42
C TYR A 92 11.49 -4.98 -11.44
N GLU A 93 12.49 -4.23 -11.02
CA GLU A 93 13.64 -3.88 -11.87
C GLU A 93 14.42 -5.11 -12.32
N PHE A 94 14.45 -6.17 -11.51
CA PHE A 94 15.09 -7.44 -11.90
C PHE A 94 14.27 -8.22 -12.93
N PHE A 95 12.94 -8.22 -12.79
CA PHE A 95 12.05 -8.87 -13.76
C PHE A 95 12.00 -8.13 -15.10
N THR A 96 12.26 -6.83 -15.10
CA THR A 96 12.23 -5.99 -16.31
C THR A 96 13.61 -5.68 -16.87
N GLU A 97 14.69 -6.20 -16.24
CA GLU A 97 16.09 -5.92 -16.57
C GLU A 97 16.43 -4.41 -16.56
N LYS A 98 15.62 -3.62 -15.84
CA LYS A 98 15.79 -2.17 -15.73
C LYS A 98 16.52 -1.82 -14.44
N GLN A 99 17.62 -1.11 -14.57
CA GLN A 99 18.34 -0.48 -13.47
C GLN A 99 18.73 0.93 -13.91
N PRO A 100 18.75 1.89 -13.03
CA PRO A 100 18.52 1.89 -11.59
C PRO A 100 17.05 1.83 -11.19
N ARG A 101 16.73 2.04 -9.89
CA ARG A 101 15.38 2.12 -9.34
C ARG A 101 14.52 3.13 -10.10
N LEU A 102 13.31 2.74 -10.45
CA LEU A 102 12.38 3.58 -11.21
C LEU A 102 11.58 4.52 -10.31
N VAL A 103 11.32 4.11 -9.07
CA VAL A 103 10.44 4.83 -8.14
C VAL A 103 11.13 5.08 -6.80
N THR A 104 10.70 6.14 -6.13
CA THR A 104 11.02 6.40 -4.72
C THR A 104 9.95 5.76 -3.84
N LEU A 105 10.37 4.95 -2.85
CA LEU A 105 9.49 4.33 -1.86
C LEU A 105 9.63 5.03 -0.51
N THR A 106 8.51 5.55 0.01
CA THR A 106 8.45 6.25 1.29
C THR A 106 7.38 5.62 2.19
N THR A 107 7.65 5.54 3.49
CA THR A 107 6.67 5.03 4.46
C THR A 107 5.59 6.06 4.76
N LEU A 108 4.33 5.69 4.62
CA LEU A 108 3.17 6.51 5.00
C LEU A 108 2.85 6.42 6.50
N GLU A 109 3.33 5.38 7.17
CA GLU A 109 3.19 5.12 8.61
C GLU A 109 4.37 4.29 9.13
N ASP A 110 4.48 4.10 10.45
CA ASP A 110 5.51 3.24 11.04
C ASP A 110 5.39 1.83 10.47
N SER A 111 6.42 1.39 9.78
CA SER A 111 6.41 0.19 8.95
C SER A 111 7.46 -0.82 9.40
N LEU A 112 7.18 -2.11 9.16
CA LEU A 112 8.06 -3.23 9.43
C LEU A 112 8.29 -4.01 8.14
N CYS A 113 9.55 -4.20 7.77
CA CYS A 113 9.94 -4.94 6.58
C CYS A 113 10.91 -6.08 6.93
N LEU A 114 10.73 -7.20 6.23
CA LEU A 114 11.77 -8.20 6.10
C LEU A 114 12.60 -7.84 4.87
N VAL A 115 13.91 -7.67 5.05
CA VAL A 115 14.83 -7.19 4.02
C VAL A 115 15.74 -8.33 3.57
N ILE A 116 15.88 -8.49 2.27
CA ILE A 116 16.72 -9.52 1.64
C ILE A 116 17.67 -8.83 0.68
N PRO A 117 18.96 -9.12 0.66
CA PRO A 117 19.84 -8.68 -0.41
C PRO A 117 19.33 -9.18 -1.76
N ALA A 118 19.32 -8.32 -2.76
CA ALA A 118 18.63 -8.61 -4.02
C ALA A 118 19.24 -9.76 -4.82
N ALA A 119 20.56 -9.91 -4.78
CA ALA A 119 21.26 -11.00 -5.47
C ALA A 119 20.83 -12.37 -4.92
N GLU A 120 20.78 -12.51 -3.59
CA GLU A 120 20.36 -13.73 -2.91
C GLU A 120 18.89 -14.04 -3.13
N TYR A 121 18.03 -12.99 -3.09
CA TYR A 121 16.61 -13.12 -3.40
C TYR A 121 16.39 -13.64 -4.81
N MET A 122 17.04 -13.05 -5.81
CA MET A 122 16.89 -13.47 -7.21
C MET A 122 17.45 -14.88 -7.47
N THR A 123 18.61 -15.20 -6.89
CA THR A 123 19.19 -16.57 -7.00
C THR A 123 18.24 -17.61 -6.42
N TRP A 124 17.66 -17.34 -5.25
CA TRP A 124 16.66 -18.21 -4.67
C TRP A 124 15.40 -18.29 -5.54
N LEU A 125 14.83 -17.17 -5.94
CA LEU A 125 13.57 -17.13 -6.67
C LEU A 125 13.68 -17.89 -8.02
N GLN A 126 14.82 -17.80 -8.70
CA GLN A 126 15.09 -18.55 -9.94
C GLN A 126 15.18 -20.06 -9.72
N SER A 127 15.55 -20.52 -8.53
CA SER A 127 15.69 -21.94 -8.20
C SER A 127 14.46 -22.55 -7.51
N ASP A 128 13.52 -21.70 -7.03
CA ASP A 128 12.33 -22.12 -6.28
C ASP A 128 11.05 -21.79 -7.08
N SER A 129 10.56 -22.78 -7.82
CA SER A 129 9.35 -22.61 -8.65
C SER A 129 8.11 -22.26 -7.84
N HIS A 130 8.00 -22.67 -6.56
CA HIS A 130 6.88 -22.33 -5.69
C HIS A 130 6.90 -20.84 -5.32
N ALA A 131 8.04 -20.33 -4.83
CA ALA A 131 8.19 -18.92 -4.50
C ALA A 131 8.01 -18.03 -5.74
N LEU A 132 8.62 -18.43 -6.88
CA LEU A 132 8.47 -17.72 -8.15
C LEU A 132 7.01 -17.68 -8.61
N PHE A 133 6.28 -18.79 -8.52
CA PHE A 133 4.85 -18.82 -8.86
C PHE A 133 4.03 -17.91 -7.96
N LEU A 134 4.24 -17.97 -6.65
CA LEU A 134 3.52 -17.07 -5.71
C LEU A 134 3.83 -15.60 -6.01
N ARG A 135 5.10 -15.27 -6.25
CA ARG A 135 5.46 -13.89 -6.59
C ARG A 135 4.84 -13.44 -7.91
N SER A 136 4.83 -14.30 -8.91
CA SER A 136 4.18 -14.01 -10.21
C SER A 136 2.68 -13.75 -10.04
N CYS A 137 1.99 -14.56 -9.23
CA CYS A 137 0.58 -14.33 -8.91
C CYS A 137 0.36 -12.97 -8.24
N MET A 138 1.20 -12.57 -7.29
CA MET A 138 1.12 -11.25 -6.63
C MET A 138 1.28 -10.11 -7.65
N ILE A 139 2.31 -10.19 -8.50
CA ILE A 139 2.58 -9.16 -9.53
C ILE A 139 1.41 -9.08 -10.52
N ILE A 140 0.93 -10.21 -11.04
CA ILE A 140 -0.18 -10.22 -11.99
C ILE A 140 -1.45 -9.66 -11.36
N THR A 141 -1.74 -10.02 -10.11
CA THR A 141 -2.91 -9.49 -9.38
C THR A 141 -2.83 -7.96 -9.27
N GLN A 142 -1.67 -7.42 -8.94
CA GLN A 142 -1.46 -5.97 -8.88
C GLN A 142 -1.62 -5.30 -10.24
N LEU A 143 -1.02 -5.88 -11.31
CA LEU A 143 -1.14 -5.35 -12.67
C LEU A 143 -2.59 -5.35 -13.16
N VAL A 144 -3.35 -6.42 -12.89
CA VAL A 144 -4.78 -6.50 -13.24
C VAL A 144 -5.58 -5.45 -12.48
N ALA A 145 -5.36 -5.31 -11.17
CA ALA A 145 -6.04 -4.29 -10.37
C ALA A 145 -5.72 -2.87 -10.86
N GLN A 146 -4.46 -2.59 -11.17
CA GLN A 146 -4.03 -1.30 -11.72
C GLN A 146 -4.66 -1.02 -13.10
N ALA A 147 -4.69 -2.02 -13.99
CA ALA A 147 -5.32 -1.89 -15.30
C ALA A 147 -6.84 -1.68 -15.19
N GLN A 148 -7.51 -2.29 -14.21
CA GLN A 148 -8.93 -2.07 -13.93
C GLN A 148 -9.17 -0.64 -13.43
N PHE A 149 -8.37 -0.18 -12.48
CA PHE A 149 -8.44 1.18 -11.97
C PHE A 149 -8.20 2.23 -13.07
N GLN A 150 -7.21 2.03 -13.93
CA GLN A 150 -6.95 2.91 -15.07
C GLN A 150 -8.13 2.94 -16.05
N ARG A 151 -8.73 1.79 -16.38
CA ARG A 151 -9.91 1.73 -17.27
C ARG A 151 -11.11 2.46 -16.66
N GLN A 152 -11.38 2.29 -15.39
CA GLN A 152 -12.46 3.02 -14.71
C GLN A 152 -12.22 4.53 -14.75
N ASN A 153 -10.97 4.97 -14.59
CA ASN A 153 -10.61 6.38 -14.64
C ASN A 153 -10.59 6.99 -16.03
N LEU A 154 -10.35 6.20 -17.10
CA LEU A 154 -10.34 6.70 -18.48
C LEU A 154 -11.71 7.21 -18.93
N PHE A 155 -12.80 6.60 -18.48
CA PHE A 155 -14.17 6.94 -18.87
C PHE A 155 -14.95 7.71 -17.80
N ALA A 156 -14.37 7.85 -16.60
CA ALA A 156 -14.97 8.57 -15.50
C ALA A 156 -14.65 10.07 -15.58
N ASP A 157 -15.65 10.91 -15.38
CA ASP A 157 -15.45 12.33 -15.16
C ASP A 157 -14.76 12.59 -13.80
N ASN A 158 -14.32 13.83 -13.56
CA ASN A 158 -13.60 14.18 -12.33
C ASN A 158 -14.46 13.96 -11.08
N ARG A 159 -15.78 14.08 -11.21
CA ARG A 159 -16.73 13.83 -10.11
C ARG A 159 -16.76 12.35 -9.74
N THR A 160 -16.91 11.48 -10.71
CA THR A 160 -16.90 10.01 -10.52
C THR A 160 -15.56 9.54 -9.94
N ARG A 161 -14.43 10.04 -10.46
CA ARG A 161 -13.09 9.74 -9.90
C ARG A 161 -12.98 10.15 -8.43
N MET A 162 -13.48 11.33 -8.07
CA MET A 162 -13.50 11.80 -6.70
C MET A 162 -14.36 10.91 -5.81
N LEU A 163 -15.53 10.48 -6.25
CA LEU A 163 -16.40 9.58 -5.50
C LEU A 163 -15.74 8.22 -5.25
N VAL A 164 -15.08 7.64 -6.27
CA VAL A 164 -14.33 6.39 -6.14
C VAL A 164 -13.20 6.56 -5.12
N PHE A 165 -12.40 7.62 -5.24
CA PHE A 165 -11.33 7.93 -4.29
C PHE A 165 -11.86 8.04 -2.84
N LEU A 166 -12.97 8.76 -2.62
CA LEU A 166 -13.57 8.91 -1.30
C LEU A 166 -14.09 7.57 -0.75
N LYS A 167 -14.71 6.75 -1.59
CA LYS A 167 -15.15 5.39 -1.22
C LYS A 167 -13.98 4.53 -0.72
N GLU A 168 -12.85 4.55 -1.40
CA GLU A 168 -11.64 3.82 -1.01
C GLU A 168 -11.10 4.27 0.35
N GLN A 169 -11.29 5.53 0.73
CA GLN A 169 -10.88 6.04 2.04
C GLN A 169 -11.86 5.68 3.16
N VAL A 170 -13.15 5.57 2.85
CA VAL A 170 -14.22 5.26 3.82
C VAL A 170 -14.23 3.75 4.17
N THR A 171 -14.11 2.88 3.17
CA THR A 171 -14.25 1.43 3.34
C THR A 171 -13.27 0.82 4.35
N PRO A 172 -11.96 1.12 4.37
CA PRO A 172 -11.04 0.62 5.38
C PRO A 172 -11.34 1.14 6.79
N ALA A 173 -11.73 2.42 6.91
CA ALA A 173 -12.05 3.03 8.20
C ALA A 173 -13.25 2.36 8.89
N VAL A 174 -14.23 1.92 8.11
CA VAL A 174 -15.40 1.17 8.59
C VAL A 174 -15.01 -0.25 9.00
N ASN A 175 -14.18 -0.93 8.20
CA ASN A 175 -13.78 -2.32 8.46
C ASN A 175 -12.84 -2.45 9.68
N ASP A 176 -11.93 -1.49 9.91
CA ASP A 176 -11.04 -1.49 11.09
C ASP A 176 -11.81 -1.31 12.41
N SER A 177 -12.98 -0.68 12.36
CA SER A 177 -13.77 -0.38 13.55
C SER A 177 -14.67 -1.52 14.00
N THR A 178 -14.92 -2.50 13.16
CA THR A 178 -15.69 -3.71 13.52
C THR A 178 -14.90 -4.71 14.37
N HIS A 179 -13.59 -4.48 14.58
CA HIS A 179 -12.70 -5.37 15.34
C HIS A 179 -12.26 -4.84 16.71
N THR A 180 -12.76 -3.70 17.17
CA THR A 180 -12.56 -3.25 18.56
C THR A 180 -13.67 -3.75 19.47
N GLU A 181 -13.59 -5.02 19.85
CA GLU A 181 -14.35 -5.58 20.96
C GLU A 181 -13.77 -5.07 22.30
N ASN A 182 -14.66 -4.65 23.20
CA ASN A 182 -14.29 -4.42 24.59
C ASN A 182 -13.99 -5.77 25.26
N SER A 183 -13.13 -5.76 26.28
CA SER A 183 -12.82 -6.92 27.15
C SER A 183 -14.07 -7.64 27.74
N ASN A 184 -15.28 -7.15 27.49
CA ASN A 184 -16.56 -7.71 27.91
C ASN A 184 -17.47 -8.12 26.74
N GLY A 185 -16.96 -8.20 25.49
CA GLY A 185 -17.74 -8.70 24.35
C GLY A 185 -18.88 -7.79 23.85
N ASN A 186 -18.98 -6.54 24.36
CA ASN A 186 -19.96 -5.58 23.89
C ASN A 186 -19.30 -4.56 22.94
N PRO A 187 -19.94 -4.22 21.79
CA PRO A 187 -19.43 -3.17 20.92
C PRO A 187 -19.41 -1.85 21.68
N LYS A 188 -18.25 -1.16 21.68
CA LYS A 188 -18.19 0.23 22.17
C LYS A 188 -19.10 1.08 21.28
N PRO A 189 -19.95 1.96 21.85
CA PRO A 189 -20.58 3.03 21.11
C PRO A 189 -19.53 4.11 20.83
N GLY A 190 -18.78 3.93 19.77
CA GLY A 190 -17.82 4.91 19.25
C GLY A 190 -18.02 4.96 17.75
N SER A 191 -18.93 5.83 17.30
CA SER A 191 -19.09 6.15 15.90
C SER A 191 -17.73 6.45 15.27
N VAL A 192 -17.35 5.66 14.28
CA VAL A 192 -16.18 5.90 13.39
C VAL A 192 -16.33 7.26 12.71
N TYR A 193 -17.53 7.75 12.69
CA TYR A 193 -17.93 8.99 12.04
C TYR A 193 -17.93 10.19 12.99
N PRO A 194 -17.59 11.38 12.46
CA PRO A 194 -17.28 11.65 11.05
C PRO A 194 -15.84 11.25 10.68
N ILE A 195 -15.67 10.62 9.51
CA ILE A 195 -14.38 10.25 8.96
C ILE A 195 -13.71 11.47 8.34
N ARG A 196 -12.49 11.78 8.77
CA ARG A 196 -11.67 12.81 8.13
C ARG A 196 -10.84 12.20 7.02
N ILE A 197 -10.91 12.81 5.82
CA ILE A 197 -10.02 12.45 4.72
C ILE A 197 -8.63 13.08 4.96
N PRO A 198 -7.57 12.28 5.14
CA PRO A 198 -6.25 12.77 5.57
C PRO A 198 -5.43 13.45 4.48
N PHE A 199 -5.97 13.58 3.26
CA PHE A 199 -5.28 14.13 2.10
C PHE A 199 -5.48 15.64 1.95
N THR A 200 -4.43 16.30 1.44
CA THR A 200 -4.49 17.71 0.99
C THR A 200 -5.05 17.80 -0.43
N ARG A 201 -5.45 18.97 -0.87
CA ARG A 201 -5.93 19.20 -2.25
C ARG A 201 -4.89 18.83 -3.32
N PRO A 202 -3.60 19.20 -3.17
CA PRO A 202 -2.57 18.74 -4.10
C PRO A 202 -2.39 17.22 -4.15
N GLU A 203 -2.43 16.53 -3.01
CA GLU A 203 -2.36 15.08 -2.94
C GLU A 203 -3.55 14.42 -3.66
N ILE A 204 -4.77 14.92 -3.42
CA ILE A 204 -5.96 14.44 -4.15
C ILE A 204 -5.81 14.69 -5.66
N ALA A 205 -5.30 15.86 -6.06
CA ALA A 205 -5.07 16.20 -7.46
C ALA A 205 -4.09 15.24 -8.12
N ALA A 206 -3.01 14.88 -7.43
CA ALA A 206 -2.04 13.88 -7.87
C ALA A 206 -2.66 12.49 -8.01
N HIS A 207 -3.47 12.05 -7.03
CA HIS A 207 -4.19 10.79 -7.11
C HIS A 207 -5.18 10.71 -8.28
N LEU A 208 -5.91 11.79 -8.53
CA LEU A 208 -6.93 11.85 -9.58
C LEU A 208 -6.37 12.17 -10.97
N GLY A 209 -5.08 12.52 -11.07
CA GLY A 209 -4.47 12.94 -12.32
C GLY A 209 -5.09 14.23 -12.90
N CYS A 210 -5.46 15.20 -12.06
CA CYS A 210 -6.10 16.45 -12.45
C CYS A 210 -5.49 17.66 -11.72
N SER A 211 -5.91 18.87 -12.10
CA SER A 211 -5.43 20.09 -11.45
C SER A 211 -6.07 20.30 -10.07
N VAL A 212 -5.36 20.98 -9.16
CA VAL A 212 -5.91 21.40 -7.86
C VAL A 212 -7.17 22.25 -8.01
N ARG A 213 -7.24 23.05 -9.09
CA ARG A 213 -8.45 23.84 -9.44
C ARG A 213 -9.63 22.92 -9.72
N THR A 214 -9.41 21.84 -10.47
CA THR A 214 -10.44 20.83 -10.74
C THR A 214 -10.90 20.16 -9.45
N VAL A 215 -9.97 19.74 -8.57
CA VAL A 215 -10.30 19.17 -7.26
C VAL A 215 -11.17 20.12 -6.45
N ASN A 216 -10.77 21.40 -6.35
CA ASN A 216 -11.54 22.39 -5.57
C ASN A 216 -12.96 22.56 -6.11
N ARG A 217 -13.13 22.60 -7.43
CA ARG A 217 -14.45 22.68 -8.05
C ARG A 217 -15.29 21.45 -7.74
N THR A 218 -14.75 20.26 -7.96
CA THR A 218 -15.46 18.99 -7.69
C THR A 218 -15.82 18.85 -6.21
N VAL A 219 -14.91 19.24 -5.30
CA VAL A 219 -15.21 19.22 -3.86
C VAL A 219 -16.36 20.17 -3.53
N GLN A 220 -16.40 21.37 -4.14
CA GLN A 220 -17.51 22.30 -3.91
C GLN A 220 -18.84 21.73 -4.42
N GLU A 221 -18.84 21.13 -5.63
CA GLU A 221 -20.01 20.42 -6.18
C GLU A 221 -20.53 19.34 -5.21
N LEU A 222 -19.63 18.52 -4.62
CA LEU A 222 -20.00 17.48 -3.67
C LEU A 222 -20.46 18.02 -2.31
N VAL A 223 -19.99 19.18 -1.90
CA VAL A 223 -20.49 19.90 -0.70
C VAL A 223 -21.90 20.44 -0.94
N ASP A 224 -22.13 21.07 -2.09
CA ASP A 224 -23.42 21.64 -2.46
C ASP A 224 -24.49 20.54 -2.61
N GLU A 225 -24.09 19.33 -2.99
CA GLU A 225 -24.93 18.11 -3.04
C GLU A 225 -25.06 17.39 -1.67
N GLU A 226 -24.48 17.92 -0.61
CA GLU A 226 -24.46 17.33 0.74
C GLU A 226 -23.82 15.93 0.82
N ILE A 227 -23.04 15.52 -0.18
CA ILE A 227 -22.34 14.21 -0.22
C ILE A 227 -21.15 14.19 0.75
N ILE A 228 -20.51 15.34 0.94
CA ILE A 228 -19.41 15.55 1.90
C ILE A 228 -19.61 16.87 2.61
N HIS A 229 -18.83 17.13 3.67
CA HIS A 229 -18.78 18.47 4.28
C HIS A 229 -17.34 18.90 4.53
N LEU A 230 -17.14 20.21 4.66
CA LEU A 230 -15.85 20.80 4.96
C LEU A 230 -15.82 21.31 6.40
N ASN A 231 -14.74 20.98 7.12
CA ASN A 231 -14.42 21.56 8.39
C ASN A 231 -12.96 22.04 8.37
N LYS A 232 -12.75 23.35 8.57
CA LYS A 232 -11.44 24.02 8.47
C LYS A 232 -10.68 23.65 7.18
N GLY A 233 -11.40 23.60 6.05
CA GLY A 233 -10.85 23.28 4.72
C GLY A 233 -10.56 21.80 4.45
N LYS A 234 -10.76 20.93 5.43
CA LYS A 234 -10.61 19.48 5.29
C LYS A 234 -11.94 18.81 4.95
N ILE A 235 -11.88 17.74 4.15
CA ILE A 235 -13.06 16.93 3.81
C ILE A 235 -13.39 16.01 4.97
N TRP A 236 -14.67 15.98 5.31
CA TRP A 236 -15.24 15.09 6.32
C TRP A 236 -16.47 14.40 5.76
N ILE A 237 -16.71 13.18 6.20
CA ILE A 237 -17.82 12.34 5.78
C ILE A 237 -18.54 11.85 7.01
N SER A 238 -19.83 12.21 7.16
CA SER A 238 -20.70 11.73 8.22
C SER A 238 -21.22 10.32 7.93
N GLU A 239 -21.77 9.65 8.93
CA GLU A 239 -22.37 8.32 8.78
C GLU A 239 -23.46 8.31 7.69
N LYS A 240 -24.34 9.31 7.68
CA LYS A 240 -25.39 9.48 6.65
C LYS A 240 -24.79 9.63 5.25
N GLN A 241 -23.71 10.38 5.11
CA GLN A 241 -23.02 10.58 3.84
C GLN A 241 -22.28 9.31 3.38
N ALA A 242 -21.72 8.54 4.31
CA ALA A 242 -21.01 7.29 3.98
C ALA A 242 -21.93 6.26 3.32
N SER A 243 -23.21 6.22 3.67
CA SER A 243 -24.18 5.33 3.03
C SER A 243 -24.38 5.60 1.52
N THR A 244 -23.94 6.76 1.03
CA THR A 244 -23.96 7.11 -0.40
C THR A 244 -22.79 6.46 -1.16
N PHE A 245 -21.73 6.03 -0.43
CA PHE A 245 -20.53 5.41 -1.00
C PHE A 245 -20.51 3.88 -0.87
N LEU A 246 -21.26 3.32 0.06
CA LEU A 246 -21.32 1.87 0.33
C LEU A 246 -22.41 1.20 -0.51
#